data_c0b44402ee6ab58412ca399054d5b8aa
#
_entry.id   c0b44402ee6ab58412ca399054d5b8aa
#
_cell.length_a   1.000
_cell.length_b   1.000
_cell.length_c   1.000
_cell.angle_alpha   90.00
_cell.angle_beta   90.00
_cell.angle_gamma   90.00
#
_symmetry.space_group_name_H-M   'P 1'
#
loop_
_entity.id
_entity.type
_entity.pdbx_description
1 polymer ?
#
loop_
_entity_poly.entity_id
_entity_poly.type
_entity_poly.pdbx_seq_one_letter_code
_entity_poly.pdbx_strand_id
1 'polypeptide(L)'
;MPLPKFMIIATLALCLALTGCTQRPSDGSTCAECHRGLEQVSASHLECVSCHGGNPLAAAEKAAHRRMFGPKNPADPKYWEKTCGKCHPYQLERVRANLMYTNTGMIKNSQATWEGEDGVLYATRAEAVHDAGGEPLKLQKVTQLDNLAGELYRKTCSLCHVGVDSNRVWSGSHSSGCAACHFPYNDNATYQGSDRTVKGKWKHSASHKMAVLPDNSVCVRCHNRSGRIALSYEGWNDGNNSKVPTSKGHLGERVISGARNATRIQPDIHHEKGMECIDCHTSRDLMGDGYVYENMYLQTEISCEDCHGSATERPQVEEIDRENEEVLRESAHYPRRMQQGDSMVLTAKGRKYSNVLQEQGKVWVQSKRNGKLHESKVITDTPEHTIVGHERMECYACHSRSVAQCYGCHTEYDQRELGEDFIKGYKTPGRFTETEDYRMLYPFPLALNQRGKVSTVTPGCQTFVTVIDSRGRKVRDEYVTLFKGRQQLRFAPFFGHNTGPKAIGCAECHANPAFLGFGQHVVEDSSIEATLICEKSEDKPLDGYLTMQYGRV
;
A
#
# COMPACT_ATOMS: atom_id res chain seq x y z
N MET A 1 40.19 1.10 -69.64
CA MET A 1 40.49 0.60 -68.30
C MET A 1 39.42 1.14 -67.37
N PRO A 2 38.56 0.32 -66.82
CA PRO A 2 37.50 0.75 -65.86
C PRO A 2 38.05 0.75 -64.42
N LEU A 3 37.81 1.82 -63.69
CA LEU A 3 38.11 2.02 -62.29
C LEU A 3 37.18 1.09 -61.40
N PRO A 4 37.71 0.58 -60.33
CA PRO A 4 37.00 -0.49 -59.59
C PRO A 4 35.83 0.03 -58.73
N LYS A 5 34.72 -0.68 -58.79
CA LYS A 5 33.44 -0.48 -58.08
C LYS A 5 33.52 -0.61 -56.54
N PHE A 6 34.70 -0.68 -55.95
CA PHE A 6 34.86 -0.93 -54.50
C PHE A 6 34.93 0.32 -53.61
N MET A 7 34.94 1.52 -54.18
CA MET A 7 35.09 2.74 -53.39
C MET A 7 33.80 3.47 -53.04
N ILE A 8 32.66 3.04 -53.58
CA ILE A 8 31.36 3.67 -53.31
C ILE A 8 30.62 3.03 -52.13
N ILE A 9 30.95 1.77 -51.74
CA ILE A 9 30.30 1.08 -50.61
C ILE A 9 30.87 1.51 -49.26
N ALA A 10 32.14 1.92 -49.20
CA ALA A 10 32.77 2.36 -47.95
C ALA A 10 32.30 3.75 -47.47
N THR A 11 31.90 4.62 -48.38
CA THR A 11 31.41 5.97 -48.04
C THR A 11 29.93 5.97 -47.62
N LEU A 12 29.09 5.04 -48.07
CA LEU A 12 27.73 4.91 -47.63
C LEU A 12 27.62 4.24 -46.23
N ALA A 13 28.55 3.33 -45.90
CA ALA A 13 28.58 2.69 -44.57
C ALA A 13 29.07 3.65 -43.47
N LEU A 14 29.90 4.65 -43.80
CA LEU A 14 30.39 5.64 -42.85
C LEU A 14 29.36 6.74 -42.55
N CYS A 15 28.43 7.01 -43.48
CA CYS A 15 27.32 7.95 -43.20
C CYS A 15 26.18 7.33 -42.41
N LEU A 16 26.02 6.00 -42.42
CA LEU A 16 24.99 5.31 -41.60
C LEU A 16 25.42 5.07 -40.13
N ALA A 17 26.71 5.18 -39.83
CA ALA A 17 27.24 5.05 -38.47
C ALA A 17 27.24 6.37 -37.67
N LEU A 18 26.91 7.50 -38.29
CA LEU A 18 26.89 8.82 -37.64
C LEU A 18 25.51 9.43 -37.45
N THR A 19 24.44 8.75 -37.88
CA THR A 19 23.06 9.15 -37.60
C THR A 19 22.43 8.30 -36.50
N GLY A 20 23.12 8.14 -35.38
CA GLY A 20 22.45 7.98 -34.11
C GLY A 20 21.78 9.32 -33.82
N CYS A 21 20.58 9.53 -34.38
CA CYS A 21 19.72 10.64 -34.00
C CYS A 21 19.43 10.51 -32.53
N THR A 22 20.22 11.14 -31.67
CA THR A 22 19.74 11.60 -30.40
C THR A 22 18.62 12.59 -30.73
N GLN A 23 17.37 12.15 -30.64
CA GLN A 23 16.24 13.07 -30.69
C GLN A 23 16.50 14.13 -29.65
N ARG A 24 16.76 15.36 -30.10
CA ARG A 24 16.80 16.53 -29.22
C ARG A 24 15.42 16.59 -28.55
N PRO A 25 15.34 16.88 -27.23
CA PRO A 25 14.08 17.22 -26.62
C PRO A 25 13.36 18.26 -27.49
N SER A 26 12.08 18.09 -27.69
CA SER A 26 11.25 18.95 -28.56
C SER A 26 11.24 20.44 -28.13
N ASP A 27 11.72 20.72 -26.89
CA ASP A 27 11.79 22.04 -26.26
C ASP A 27 13.10 22.81 -26.51
N GLY A 28 14.03 22.26 -27.28
CA GLY A 28 15.35 22.88 -27.51
C GLY A 28 16.24 22.93 -26.26
N SER A 29 15.91 22.18 -25.22
CA SER A 29 16.61 22.14 -23.93
C SER A 29 18.01 21.53 -24.06
N THR A 30 19.00 22.14 -23.40
CA THR A 30 20.35 21.59 -23.24
C THR A 30 20.47 20.56 -22.13
N CYS A 31 19.39 20.27 -21.41
CA CYS A 31 19.39 19.31 -20.28
C CYS A 31 19.93 17.93 -20.69
N ALA A 32 19.45 17.38 -21.82
CA ALA A 32 19.87 16.08 -22.33
C ALA A 32 21.33 16.03 -22.80
N GLU A 33 21.98 17.16 -23.02
CA GLU A 33 23.40 17.22 -23.36
C GLU A 33 24.30 16.86 -22.18
N CYS A 34 23.87 17.24 -20.96
CA CYS A 34 24.53 16.86 -19.71
C CYS A 34 23.99 15.55 -19.15
N HIS A 35 22.66 15.36 -19.16
CA HIS A 35 21.99 14.16 -18.70
C HIS A 35 21.90 13.07 -19.78
N ARG A 36 23.07 12.74 -20.34
CA ARG A 36 23.18 11.74 -21.42
C ARG A 36 22.80 10.36 -20.89
N GLY A 37 21.88 9.71 -21.60
CA GLY A 37 21.40 8.38 -21.23
C GLY A 37 20.25 8.38 -20.22
N LEU A 38 19.72 9.55 -19.85
CA LEU A 38 18.48 9.63 -19.10
C LEU A 38 17.33 9.12 -19.97
N GLU A 39 16.51 8.26 -19.41
CA GLU A 39 15.36 7.72 -20.11
C GLU A 39 14.30 8.81 -20.29
N GLN A 40 13.60 8.77 -21.41
CA GLN A 40 12.41 9.58 -21.62
C GLN A 40 11.34 9.17 -20.59
N VAL A 41 10.77 10.14 -19.88
CA VAL A 41 9.81 9.92 -18.79
C VAL A 41 8.57 9.18 -19.28
N SER A 42 7.93 9.69 -20.34
CA SER A 42 6.81 9.05 -21.04
C SER A 42 6.59 9.75 -22.39
N ALA A 43 5.72 9.18 -23.23
CA ALA A 43 5.35 9.79 -24.51
C ALA A 43 4.63 11.14 -24.38
N SER A 44 3.96 11.39 -23.25
CA SER A 44 3.18 12.60 -22.99
C SER A 44 3.89 13.63 -22.10
N HIS A 45 5.06 13.30 -21.52
CA HIS A 45 5.82 14.16 -20.61
C HIS A 45 7.22 14.37 -21.19
N LEU A 46 7.31 15.25 -22.18
CA LEU A 46 8.55 15.42 -22.97
C LEU A 46 9.46 16.53 -22.44
N GLU A 47 8.89 17.53 -21.76
CA GLU A 47 9.62 18.72 -21.33
C GLU A 47 10.17 18.57 -19.91
N CYS A 48 11.49 18.55 -19.77
CA CYS A 48 12.15 18.46 -18.47
C CYS A 48 11.74 19.57 -17.51
N VAL A 49 11.64 20.79 -18.03
CA VAL A 49 11.32 21.99 -17.23
C VAL A 49 9.91 22.03 -16.70
N SER A 50 8.97 21.33 -17.33
CA SER A 50 7.59 21.24 -16.85
C SER A 50 7.50 20.60 -15.46
N CYS A 51 8.37 19.63 -15.19
CA CYS A 51 8.49 18.95 -13.91
C CYS A 51 9.59 19.57 -13.03
N HIS A 52 10.77 19.84 -13.58
CA HIS A 52 11.93 20.21 -12.79
C HIS A 52 12.16 21.73 -12.67
N GLY A 53 11.58 22.55 -13.54
CA GLY A 53 11.95 23.98 -13.64
C GLY A 53 13.38 24.15 -14.14
N GLY A 54 14.09 25.13 -13.62
CA GLY A 54 15.46 25.43 -14.04
C GLY A 54 15.56 26.34 -15.29
N ASN A 55 16.75 26.45 -15.87
CA ASN A 55 16.98 27.19 -17.10
C ASN A 55 17.49 26.24 -18.22
N PRO A 56 16.61 25.86 -19.16
CA PRO A 56 16.93 24.87 -20.19
C PRO A 56 17.96 25.37 -21.23
N LEU A 57 18.21 26.68 -21.30
CA LEU A 57 19.13 27.28 -22.27
C LEU A 57 20.54 27.55 -21.71
N ALA A 58 20.76 27.28 -20.41
CA ALA A 58 22.04 27.53 -19.80
C ALA A 58 23.01 26.36 -19.98
N ALA A 59 24.21 26.65 -20.49
CA ALA A 59 25.25 25.65 -20.68
C ALA A 59 26.01 25.27 -19.39
N ALA A 60 26.02 26.15 -18.38
CA ALA A 60 26.71 25.92 -17.12
C ALA A 60 25.78 25.27 -16.09
N GLU A 61 26.23 24.19 -15.43
CA GLU A 61 25.48 23.41 -14.44
C GLU A 61 24.76 24.31 -13.41
N LYS A 62 25.49 25.21 -12.74
CA LYS A 62 24.93 26.09 -11.70
C LYS A 62 23.83 27.03 -12.24
N ALA A 63 23.94 27.48 -13.49
CA ALA A 63 22.95 28.33 -14.11
C ALA A 63 21.72 27.53 -14.59
N ALA A 64 21.94 26.34 -15.15
CA ALA A 64 20.88 25.42 -15.58
C ALA A 64 20.01 24.98 -14.41
N HIS A 65 20.60 24.66 -13.25
CA HIS A 65 19.88 24.20 -12.05
C HIS A 65 19.34 25.33 -11.19
N ARG A 66 19.50 26.59 -11.59
CA ARG A 66 18.95 27.71 -10.83
C ARG A 66 17.41 27.71 -10.90
N ARG A 67 16.75 27.79 -9.74
CA ARG A 67 15.30 27.76 -9.59
C ARG A 67 14.62 26.44 -9.97
N MET A 68 15.33 25.32 -9.86
CA MET A 68 14.67 24.02 -9.96
C MET A 68 13.71 23.78 -8.79
N PHE A 69 12.56 23.17 -9.09
CA PHE A 69 11.67 22.64 -8.03
C PHE A 69 12.04 21.18 -7.78
N GLY A 70 12.44 20.87 -6.55
CA GLY A 70 12.77 19.51 -6.19
C GLY A 70 13.73 18.82 -7.15
N PRO A 71 15.01 19.24 -7.19
CA PRO A 71 15.98 18.68 -8.14
C PRO A 71 16.10 17.16 -8.07
N LYS A 72 15.70 16.54 -6.94
CA LYS A 72 15.67 15.09 -6.79
C LYS A 72 14.28 14.50 -7.02
N ASN A 73 13.23 15.18 -6.61
CA ASN A 73 11.85 14.71 -6.73
C ASN A 73 10.88 15.89 -6.92
N PRO A 74 10.55 16.25 -8.15
CA PRO A 74 9.57 17.29 -8.43
C PRO A 74 8.12 16.88 -8.08
N ALA A 75 7.87 15.59 -7.87
CA ALA A 75 6.56 15.08 -7.46
C ALA A 75 6.29 15.18 -5.95
N ASP A 76 7.23 15.72 -5.16
CA ASP A 76 7.01 15.99 -3.73
C ASP A 76 5.81 16.93 -3.54
N PRO A 77 4.92 16.66 -2.57
CA PRO A 77 3.69 17.43 -2.34
C PRO A 77 3.86 18.95 -2.26
N LYS A 78 5.01 19.43 -1.79
CA LYS A 78 5.29 20.87 -1.72
C LYS A 78 5.44 21.57 -3.08
N TYR A 79 5.62 20.79 -4.15
CA TYR A 79 5.76 21.32 -5.52
C TYR A 79 4.54 21.04 -6.39
N TRP A 80 3.56 20.28 -5.94
CA TRP A 80 2.44 19.78 -6.75
C TRP A 80 1.76 20.88 -7.58
N GLU A 81 1.50 22.05 -7.00
CA GLU A 81 0.87 23.17 -7.71
C GLU A 81 1.71 23.69 -8.89
N LYS A 82 3.02 23.49 -8.83
CA LYS A 82 3.96 23.95 -9.86
C LYS A 82 4.35 22.86 -10.85
N THR A 83 4.00 21.62 -10.57
CA THR A 83 4.38 20.43 -11.33
C THR A 83 3.13 19.66 -11.78
N CYS A 84 2.87 18.49 -11.21
CA CYS A 84 1.77 17.60 -11.60
C CYS A 84 0.39 18.27 -11.59
N GLY A 85 0.12 19.12 -10.61
CA GLY A 85 -1.18 19.79 -10.43
C GLY A 85 -1.57 20.75 -11.55
N LYS A 86 -0.62 21.25 -12.34
CA LYS A 86 -0.92 22.09 -13.51
C LYS A 86 -1.76 21.37 -14.56
N CYS A 87 -1.54 20.08 -14.73
CA CYS A 87 -2.20 19.24 -15.72
C CYS A 87 -3.14 18.22 -15.09
N HIS A 88 -2.92 17.85 -13.83
CA HIS A 88 -3.66 16.83 -13.09
C HIS A 88 -4.37 17.39 -11.83
N PRO A 89 -5.12 18.51 -11.88
CA PRO A 89 -5.75 19.09 -10.70
C PRO A 89 -6.78 18.14 -10.07
N TYR A 90 -7.52 17.39 -10.88
CA TYR A 90 -8.51 16.42 -10.43
C TYR A 90 -7.89 15.29 -9.62
N GLN A 91 -6.78 14.71 -10.10
CA GLN A 91 -6.08 13.65 -9.37
C GLN A 91 -5.45 14.19 -8.09
N LEU A 92 -4.96 15.43 -8.13
CA LEU A 92 -4.36 16.08 -6.97
C LEU A 92 -5.37 16.27 -5.83
N GLU A 93 -6.57 16.73 -6.13
CA GLU A 93 -7.66 16.89 -5.17
C GLU A 93 -8.00 15.56 -4.49
N ARG A 94 -8.14 14.50 -5.29
CA ARG A 94 -8.43 13.16 -4.79
C ARG A 94 -7.35 12.63 -3.87
N VAL A 95 -6.08 12.71 -4.28
CA VAL A 95 -4.95 12.20 -3.49
C VAL A 95 -4.82 12.93 -2.15
N ARG A 96 -5.12 14.22 -2.09
CA ARG A 96 -5.07 15.02 -0.84
C ARG A 96 -6.03 14.52 0.23
N ALA A 97 -7.15 13.94 -0.16
CA ALA A 97 -8.14 13.37 0.75
C ALA A 97 -7.87 11.89 1.10
N ASN A 98 -7.07 11.20 0.29
CA ASN A 98 -6.81 9.76 0.41
C ASN A 98 -6.11 9.37 1.72
N LEU A 99 -6.47 8.21 2.28
CA LEU A 99 -5.85 7.65 3.49
C LEU A 99 -4.33 7.45 3.37
N MET A 100 -3.81 7.10 2.19
CA MET A 100 -2.36 6.96 2.00
C MET A 100 -1.60 8.29 2.07
N TYR A 101 -2.32 9.41 1.90
CA TYR A 101 -1.76 10.76 2.04
C TYR A 101 -2.06 11.38 3.40
N THR A 102 -3.28 11.25 3.90
CA THR A 102 -3.70 11.85 5.17
C THR A 102 -3.23 11.03 6.37
N ASN A 103 -3.21 9.71 6.27
CA ASN A 103 -2.96 8.72 7.34
C ASN A 103 -3.87 8.89 8.56
N THR A 104 -5.04 9.49 8.39
CA THR A 104 -6.00 9.75 9.47
C THR A 104 -6.32 8.50 10.29
N GLY A 105 -6.61 7.37 9.63
CA GLY A 105 -6.92 6.11 10.30
C GLY A 105 -5.75 5.59 11.14
N MET A 106 -4.52 5.66 10.62
CA MET A 106 -3.33 5.20 11.36
C MET A 106 -3.06 6.07 12.60
N ILE A 107 -3.20 7.39 12.46
CA ILE A 107 -3.01 8.33 13.57
C ILE A 107 -4.10 8.12 14.63
N LYS A 108 -5.37 8.04 14.22
CA LYS A 108 -6.50 7.80 15.11
C LYS A 108 -6.34 6.51 15.90
N ASN A 109 -5.98 5.41 15.24
CA ASN A 109 -5.77 4.13 15.90
C ASN A 109 -4.61 4.13 16.90
N SER A 110 -3.49 4.77 16.56
CA SER A 110 -2.37 4.92 17.49
C SER A 110 -2.78 5.70 18.74
N GLN A 111 -3.52 6.79 18.57
CA GLN A 111 -4.02 7.60 19.66
C GLN A 111 -4.97 6.82 20.58
N ALA A 112 -5.98 6.20 19.99
CA ALA A 112 -6.96 5.41 20.74
C ALA A 112 -6.33 4.24 21.50
N THR A 113 -5.23 3.68 20.99
CA THR A 113 -4.54 2.57 21.65
C THR A 113 -3.84 2.99 22.94
N TRP A 114 -3.24 4.17 22.99
CA TRP A 114 -2.40 4.57 24.11
C TRP A 114 -2.94 5.73 24.96
N GLU A 115 -3.70 6.63 24.37
CA GLU A 115 -4.08 7.90 25.01
C GLU A 115 -5.61 8.11 25.08
N GLY A 116 -6.39 7.27 24.43
CA GLY A 116 -7.83 7.47 24.26
C GLY A 116 -8.16 8.41 23.10
N GLU A 117 -9.44 8.57 22.82
CA GLU A 117 -9.93 9.48 21.77
C GLU A 117 -10.26 10.87 22.29
N ASP A 118 -9.85 11.90 21.56
CA ASP A 118 -10.22 13.30 21.82
C ASP A 118 -11.27 13.85 20.84
N GLY A 119 -11.78 13.01 19.94
CA GLY A 119 -12.75 13.37 18.90
C GLY A 119 -12.17 14.24 17.77
N VAL A 120 -10.86 14.47 17.75
CA VAL A 120 -10.16 15.26 16.73
C VAL A 120 -9.55 14.35 15.70
N LEU A 121 -9.73 14.69 14.42
CA LEU A 121 -9.11 13.96 13.32
C LEU A 121 -7.80 14.62 12.91
N TYR A 122 -6.71 13.91 13.12
CA TYR A 122 -5.37 14.36 12.77
C TYR A 122 -4.91 13.75 11.45
N ALA A 123 -4.13 14.52 10.71
CA ALA A 123 -3.50 14.08 9.47
C ALA A 123 -2.04 14.57 9.42
N THR A 124 -1.28 14.01 8.52
CA THR A 124 0.10 14.46 8.26
C THR A 124 0.16 15.94 7.90
N ARG A 125 -0.84 16.41 7.15
CA ARG A 125 -1.02 17.83 6.80
C ARG A 125 -2.46 18.24 7.12
N ALA A 126 -2.64 19.44 7.68
CA ALA A 126 -3.96 20.03 7.85
C ALA A 126 -4.41 20.59 6.50
N GLU A 127 -5.50 20.09 5.98
CA GLU A 127 -6.12 20.55 4.74
C GLU A 127 -7.63 20.67 4.95
N ALA A 128 -8.27 21.59 4.20
CA ALA A 128 -9.72 21.63 4.11
C ALA A 128 -10.15 20.54 3.13
N VAL A 129 -10.95 19.62 3.59
CA VAL A 129 -11.42 18.44 2.86
C VAL A 129 -12.89 18.23 3.16
N HIS A 130 -13.50 17.23 2.54
CA HIS A 130 -14.86 16.81 2.83
C HIS A 130 -14.84 15.39 3.40
N ASP A 131 -15.77 15.11 4.30
CA ASP A 131 -16.03 13.75 4.74
C ASP A 131 -16.83 12.95 3.70
N ALA A 132 -17.09 11.68 3.96
CA ALA A 132 -17.85 10.83 3.05
C ALA A 132 -19.32 11.27 2.84
N GLY A 133 -19.85 12.11 3.71
CA GLY A 133 -21.16 12.74 3.59
C GLY A 133 -21.14 14.04 2.77
N GLY A 134 -19.96 14.51 2.38
CA GLY A 134 -19.77 15.77 1.66
C GLY A 134 -19.69 17.01 2.57
N GLU A 135 -19.67 16.82 3.89
CA GLU A 135 -19.57 17.92 4.84
C GLU A 135 -18.13 18.43 4.96
N PRO A 136 -17.92 19.74 5.04
CA PRO A 136 -16.58 20.30 5.23
C PRO A 136 -15.92 19.82 6.53
N LEU A 137 -14.73 19.27 6.40
CA LEU A 137 -13.95 18.73 7.51
C LEU A 137 -12.58 19.41 7.58
N LYS A 138 -12.21 19.87 8.76
CA LYS A 138 -10.89 20.45 9.01
C LYS A 138 -10.01 19.45 9.76
N LEU A 139 -9.01 18.93 9.08
CA LEU A 139 -7.99 18.07 9.70
C LEU A 139 -6.98 18.93 10.50
N GLN A 140 -6.52 18.41 11.63
CA GLN A 140 -5.41 18.99 12.36
C GLN A 140 -4.09 18.32 11.97
N LYS A 141 -2.98 19.08 12.04
CA LYS A 141 -1.66 18.50 11.75
C LYS A 141 -1.25 17.56 12.89
N VAL A 142 -0.73 16.39 12.55
CA VAL A 142 -0.19 15.43 13.52
C VAL A 142 0.97 16.01 14.35
N THR A 143 1.62 17.07 13.88
CA THR A 143 2.63 17.81 14.68
C THR A 143 2.04 18.57 15.86
N GLN A 144 0.71 18.75 15.90
CA GLN A 144 -0.03 19.35 17.00
C GLN A 144 -0.51 18.30 18.02
N LEU A 145 -0.39 17.02 17.68
CA LEU A 145 -0.65 15.91 18.60
C LEU A 145 0.58 15.69 19.48
N ASP A 146 0.61 16.40 20.61
CA ASP A 146 1.74 16.40 21.53
C ASP A 146 1.57 15.35 22.63
N ASN A 147 1.58 14.07 22.22
CA ASN A 147 1.52 12.92 23.10
C ASN A 147 2.33 11.74 22.53
N LEU A 148 2.40 10.64 23.27
CA LEU A 148 3.18 9.47 22.89
C LEU A 148 2.71 8.83 21.58
N ALA A 149 1.42 8.82 21.30
CA ALA A 149 0.87 8.32 20.05
C ALA A 149 1.30 9.17 18.84
N GLY A 150 1.29 10.49 18.98
CA GLY A 150 1.80 11.41 17.97
C GLY A 150 3.30 11.22 17.71
N GLU A 151 4.08 11.02 18.77
CA GLU A 151 5.51 10.68 18.67
C GLU A 151 5.74 9.36 17.95
N LEU A 152 4.99 8.30 18.31
CA LEU A 152 5.06 7.00 17.64
C LEU A 152 4.77 7.14 16.15
N TYR A 153 3.67 7.79 15.81
CA TYR A 153 3.30 7.97 14.41
C TYR A 153 4.42 8.68 13.64
N ARG A 154 4.92 9.80 14.13
CA ARG A 154 5.95 10.59 13.43
C ARG A 154 7.28 9.85 13.29
N LYS A 155 7.64 8.99 14.23
CA LYS A 155 8.96 8.34 14.31
C LYS A 155 9.00 6.91 13.77
N THR A 156 7.84 6.26 13.61
CA THR A 156 7.76 4.87 13.13
C THR A 156 6.78 4.71 11.99
N CYS A 157 5.51 5.05 12.18
CA CYS A 157 4.43 4.75 11.23
C CYS A 157 4.48 5.61 9.96
N SER A 158 4.85 6.89 10.10
CA SER A 158 4.86 7.85 9.00
C SER A 158 5.92 7.58 7.93
N LEU A 159 6.81 6.61 8.15
CA LEU A 159 7.84 6.21 7.19
C LEU A 159 7.23 5.81 5.82
N CYS A 160 6.05 5.17 5.83
CA CYS A 160 5.37 4.71 4.63
C CYS A 160 4.37 5.75 4.07
N HIS A 161 4.39 6.98 4.55
CA HIS A 161 3.49 8.03 4.10
C HIS A 161 3.86 8.54 2.70
N VAL A 162 2.89 8.64 1.80
CA VAL A 162 3.10 9.12 0.41
C VAL A 162 3.69 10.54 0.36
N GLY A 163 3.40 11.36 1.35
CA GLY A 163 3.94 12.73 1.47
C GLY A 163 5.35 12.82 2.05
N VAL A 164 5.96 11.72 2.45
CA VAL A 164 7.29 11.67 3.07
C VAL A 164 8.27 10.96 2.15
N ASP A 165 9.47 11.53 2.00
CA ASP A 165 10.56 10.88 1.28
C ASP A 165 11.33 9.94 2.23
N SER A 166 11.13 8.64 2.07
CA SER A 166 11.77 7.60 2.88
C SER A 166 13.19 7.26 2.42
N ASN A 167 13.73 7.93 1.41
CA ASN A 167 15.10 7.67 0.93
C ASN A 167 16.20 7.88 1.99
N ARG A 168 15.82 8.39 3.16
CA ARG A 168 16.71 8.51 4.33
C ARG A 168 16.87 7.22 5.11
N VAL A 169 16.01 6.23 4.89
CA VAL A 169 15.91 5.00 5.72
C VAL A 169 16.20 3.76 4.88
N TRP A 170 16.82 2.75 5.48
CA TRP A 170 17.19 1.51 4.80
C TRP A 170 15.98 0.67 4.37
N SER A 171 14.99 0.58 5.24
CA SER A 171 13.86 -0.33 5.07
C SER A 171 12.67 0.36 4.43
N GLY A 172 12.48 0.26 3.14
CA GLY A 172 11.32 0.80 2.45
C GLY A 172 11.61 2.10 1.72
N SER A 173 12.75 2.17 1.03
CA SER A 173 13.06 3.30 0.17
C SER A 173 11.99 3.48 -0.90
N HIS A 174 11.38 4.64 -0.93
CA HIS A 174 10.41 5.09 -1.92
C HIS A 174 10.52 6.60 -2.12
N SER A 175 10.05 7.10 -3.25
CA SER A 175 9.86 8.54 -3.48
C SER A 175 8.65 9.06 -2.72
N SER A 176 8.47 10.38 -2.68
CA SER A 176 7.27 11.01 -2.14
C SER A 176 6.33 11.50 -3.26
N GLY A 177 5.07 11.73 -2.88
CA GLY A 177 4.04 12.21 -3.78
C GLY A 177 3.73 11.25 -4.92
N CYS A 178 3.40 11.79 -6.09
CA CYS A 178 3.03 11.00 -7.25
C CYS A 178 4.12 10.01 -7.68
N ALA A 179 5.39 10.36 -7.47
CA ALA A 179 6.51 9.49 -7.80
C ALA A 179 6.61 8.24 -6.92
N ALA A 180 5.95 8.20 -5.75
CA ALA A 180 5.92 7.01 -4.91
C ALA A 180 5.23 5.81 -5.60
N CYS A 181 4.24 6.10 -6.46
CA CYS A 181 3.48 5.09 -7.20
C CYS A 181 3.85 5.02 -8.69
N HIS A 182 4.17 6.17 -9.31
CA HIS A 182 4.34 6.25 -10.76
C HIS A 182 5.77 6.04 -11.25
N PHE A 183 6.78 5.89 -10.37
CA PHE A 183 8.14 5.54 -10.75
C PHE A 183 8.52 4.18 -10.18
N PRO A 184 8.89 3.19 -11.02
CA PRO A 184 9.11 1.81 -10.59
C PRO A 184 10.38 1.69 -9.74
N TYR A 185 10.33 0.76 -8.79
CA TYR A 185 11.46 0.39 -7.94
C TYR A 185 11.83 -1.08 -8.15
N ASN A 186 13.11 -1.41 -8.00
CA ASN A 186 13.55 -2.80 -7.82
C ASN A 186 13.80 -3.08 -6.33
N ASP A 187 13.99 -4.36 -5.96
CA ASP A 187 14.18 -4.78 -4.58
C ASP A 187 15.36 -4.09 -3.89
N ASN A 188 16.38 -3.72 -4.64
CA ASN A 188 17.57 -3.06 -4.11
C ASN A 188 17.46 -1.53 -4.06
N ALA A 189 16.35 -0.96 -4.53
CA ALA A 189 16.16 0.49 -4.68
C ALA A 189 17.37 1.17 -5.39
N THR A 190 17.79 0.60 -6.50
CA THR A 190 18.95 1.07 -7.27
C THR A 190 18.55 1.50 -8.66
N TYR A 191 19.14 2.61 -9.11
CA TYR A 191 18.97 3.09 -10.47
C TYR A 191 19.66 2.14 -11.47
N GLN A 192 18.92 1.72 -12.49
CA GLN A 192 19.38 0.82 -13.55
C GLN A 192 19.58 1.52 -14.89
N GLY A 193 19.24 2.81 -14.96
CA GLY A 193 19.38 3.60 -16.17
C GLY A 193 20.83 3.99 -16.49
N SER A 194 21.01 4.69 -17.61
CA SER A 194 22.32 5.01 -18.19
C SER A 194 22.80 6.44 -17.90
N ASP A 195 22.02 7.26 -17.20
CA ASP A 195 22.44 8.62 -16.85
C ASP A 195 23.58 8.58 -15.84
N ARG A 196 24.75 9.09 -16.26
CA ARG A 196 25.96 9.13 -15.44
C ARG A 196 25.93 10.22 -14.36
N THR A 197 25.01 11.16 -14.46
CA THR A 197 24.88 12.25 -13.48
C THR A 197 24.14 11.81 -12.23
N VAL A 198 23.41 10.70 -12.26
CA VAL A 198 22.77 10.10 -11.10
C VAL A 198 23.85 9.54 -10.17
N LYS A 199 24.25 10.39 -9.21
CA LYS A 199 25.25 10.05 -8.18
C LYS A 199 24.62 9.16 -7.11
N GLY A 200 25.38 8.14 -6.67
CA GLY A 200 24.93 7.23 -5.63
C GLY A 200 23.67 6.47 -6.04
N LYS A 201 23.79 5.60 -7.01
CA LYS A 201 22.71 4.83 -7.66
C LYS A 201 21.76 4.09 -6.72
N TRP A 202 21.98 4.18 -5.45
CA TRP A 202 21.27 3.53 -4.37
C TRP A 202 20.19 4.44 -3.75
N LYS A 203 19.10 3.87 -3.26
CA LYS A 203 17.88 4.54 -2.78
C LYS A 203 17.24 5.41 -3.88
N HIS A 204 17.13 4.85 -5.06
CA HIS A 204 16.59 5.53 -6.22
C HIS A 204 15.54 4.64 -6.90
N SER A 205 14.62 5.24 -7.67
CA SER A 205 13.77 4.48 -8.59
C SER A 205 14.63 3.72 -9.60
N ALA A 206 14.13 2.60 -10.09
CA ALA A 206 14.88 1.74 -11.02
C ALA A 206 15.18 2.46 -12.33
N SER A 207 14.31 3.35 -12.77
CA SER A 207 14.47 4.15 -13.99
C SER A 207 13.78 5.51 -13.85
N HIS A 208 14.03 6.40 -14.80
CA HIS A 208 13.34 7.68 -14.94
C HIS A 208 12.06 7.57 -15.80
N LYS A 209 11.60 6.35 -16.09
CA LYS A 209 10.35 6.11 -16.82
C LYS A 209 9.18 6.14 -15.87
N MET A 210 8.19 6.95 -16.19
CA MET A 210 6.93 7.02 -15.46
C MET A 210 5.98 5.93 -15.96
N ALA A 211 5.40 5.17 -15.02
CA ALA A 211 4.36 4.18 -15.31
C ALA A 211 2.99 4.80 -15.06
N VAL A 212 2.12 4.85 -16.07
CA VAL A 212 0.71 5.25 -15.89
C VAL A 212 0.00 4.21 -15.04
N LEU A 213 0.26 2.94 -15.31
CA LEU A 213 -0.25 1.79 -14.56
C LEU A 213 0.89 1.22 -13.71
N PRO A 214 0.93 1.52 -12.41
CA PRO A 214 2.00 1.06 -11.54
C PRO A 214 1.98 -0.47 -11.39
N ASP A 215 3.15 -1.07 -11.23
CA ASP A 215 3.29 -2.48 -10.91
C ASP A 215 3.37 -2.72 -9.40
N ASN A 216 3.32 -3.99 -8.99
CA ASN A 216 3.36 -4.37 -7.59
C ASN A 216 4.62 -3.87 -6.85
N SER A 217 5.72 -3.61 -7.56
CA SER A 217 6.99 -3.20 -6.92
C SER A 217 6.87 -1.89 -6.14
N VAL A 218 5.98 -0.98 -6.58
CA VAL A 218 5.76 0.28 -5.86
C VAL A 218 4.87 0.07 -4.63
N CYS A 219 3.92 -0.86 -4.69
CA CYS A 219 3.02 -1.18 -3.57
C CYS A 219 3.80 -1.77 -2.39
N VAL A 220 4.67 -2.74 -2.67
CA VAL A 220 5.47 -3.42 -1.64
C VAL A 220 6.50 -2.51 -0.97
N ARG A 221 6.72 -1.29 -1.45
CA ARG A 221 7.57 -0.32 -0.75
C ARG A 221 7.01 0.13 0.59
N CYS A 222 5.68 0.20 0.70
CA CYS A 222 4.99 0.59 1.91
C CYS A 222 4.22 -0.60 2.53
N HIS A 223 3.61 -1.44 1.70
CA HIS A 223 2.81 -2.57 2.13
C HIS A 223 3.65 -3.85 2.32
N ASN A 224 4.75 -3.75 3.07
CA ASN A 224 5.69 -4.85 3.28
C ASN A 224 5.91 -5.25 4.73
N ARG A 225 5.26 -4.55 5.70
CA ARG A 225 5.49 -4.78 7.12
C ARG A 225 4.47 -5.71 7.75
N SER A 226 4.92 -6.47 8.74
CA SER A 226 4.07 -7.31 9.61
C SER A 226 3.28 -8.39 8.86
N GLY A 227 3.71 -8.79 7.69
CA GLY A 227 3.01 -9.78 6.86
C GLY A 227 1.59 -9.38 6.43
N ARG A 228 1.19 -8.14 6.67
CA ARG A 228 -0.22 -7.75 6.66
C ARG A 228 -0.81 -7.47 5.30
N ILE A 229 -0.02 -7.20 4.25
CA ILE A 229 -0.59 -6.76 2.98
C ILE A 229 0.25 -7.30 1.80
N ALA A 230 0.56 -6.51 0.81
CA ALA A 230 1.04 -6.87 -0.51
C ALA A 230 2.13 -7.97 -0.58
N LEU A 231 2.99 -8.10 0.42
CA LEU A 231 3.96 -9.19 0.44
C LEU A 231 3.30 -10.56 0.51
N SER A 232 2.27 -10.74 1.35
CA SER A 232 1.55 -12.02 1.44
C SER A 232 0.83 -12.36 0.14
N TYR A 233 0.33 -11.34 -0.58
CA TYR A 233 -0.25 -11.52 -1.91
C TYR A 233 0.75 -12.13 -2.90
N GLU A 234 1.98 -11.65 -2.93
CA GLU A 234 3.07 -12.17 -3.76
C GLU A 234 3.69 -13.47 -3.21
N GLY A 235 3.25 -13.96 -2.08
CA GLY A 235 3.78 -15.16 -1.43
C GLY A 235 5.04 -14.93 -0.62
N TRP A 236 5.11 -13.79 0.06
CA TRP A 236 6.21 -13.49 0.97
C TRP A 236 5.71 -13.04 2.32
N ASN A 237 6.41 -13.42 3.38
CA ASN A 237 6.20 -12.96 4.73
C ASN A 237 7.39 -12.13 5.20
N ASP A 238 7.10 -10.98 5.81
CA ASP A 238 8.12 -10.14 6.43
C ASP A 238 8.84 -10.92 7.53
N GLY A 239 10.14 -10.92 7.46
CA GLY A 239 11.01 -11.53 8.45
C GLY A 239 11.46 -10.53 9.50
N ASN A 240 11.95 -11.04 10.62
CA ASN A 240 12.54 -10.23 11.67
C ASN A 240 13.82 -9.54 11.15
N ASN A 241 13.91 -8.20 11.32
CA ASN A 241 15.05 -7.40 10.85
C ASN A 241 16.42 -7.76 11.46
N SER A 242 16.44 -8.56 12.53
CA SER A 242 17.69 -8.93 13.22
C SER A 242 18.62 -9.85 12.42
N LYS A 243 18.15 -10.40 11.31
CA LYS A 243 18.91 -11.34 10.47
C LYS A 243 18.81 -10.95 9.00
N VAL A 244 19.41 -9.83 8.62
CA VAL A 244 19.63 -9.53 7.20
C VAL A 244 20.63 -10.58 6.68
N PRO A 245 20.29 -11.36 5.63
CA PRO A 245 21.23 -12.28 5.03
C PRO A 245 22.45 -11.50 4.54
N THR A 246 23.61 -11.80 5.08
CA THR A 246 24.85 -11.10 4.73
C THR A 246 25.43 -11.55 3.40
N SER A 247 24.85 -12.54 2.75
CA SER A 247 25.28 -13.06 1.44
C SER A 247 24.16 -13.83 0.76
N LYS A 248 24.02 -13.60 -0.54
CA LYS A 248 23.23 -14.33 -1.56
C LYS A 248 22.13 -15.20 -0.95
N GLY A 249 20.91 -14.68 -0.98
CA GLY A 249 19.73 -15.29 -0.40
C GLY A 249 19.69 -16.79 -0.59
N HIS A 250 19.37 -17.52 0.47
CA HIS A 250 18.98 -18.91 0.33
C HIS A 250 17.72 -18.97 -0.55
N LEU A 251 17.54 -20.07 -1.28
CA LEU A 251 16.31 -20.34 -2.02
C LEU A 251 15.11 -20.14 -1.09
N GLY A 252 14.27 -19.14 -1.38
CA GLY A 252 13.10 -18.79 -0.55
C GLY A 252 13.27 -17.56 0.34
N GLU A 253 14.32 -16.77 0.19
CA GLU A 253 14.48 -15.47 0.86
C GLU A 253 14.51 -14.32 -0.15
N ARG A 254 13.90 -13.19 0.22
CA ARG A 254 13.90 -11.95 -0.55
C ARG A 254 14.33 -10.80 0.36
N VAL A 255 15.16 -9.92 -0.15
CA VAL A 255 15.60 -8.73 0.57
C VAL A 255 15.04 -7.50 -0.13
N ILE A 256 14.19 -6.74 0.55
CA ILE A 256 13.57 -5.53 0.00
C ILE A 256 14.37 -4.33 0.48
N SER A 257 14.72 -3.44 -0.47
CA SER A 257 15.52 -2.22 -0.23
C SER A 257 16.88 -2.49 0.44
N GLY A 258 17.40 -3.71 0.29
CA GLY A 258 18.68 -4.12 0.87
C GLY A 258 18.69 -4.32 2.39
N ALA A 259 17.52 -4.28 3.04
CA ALA A 259 17.45 -4.27 4.49
C ALA A 259 16.31 -5.09 5.11
N ARG A 260 15.18 -5.23 4.40
CA ARG A 260 14.06 -6.05 4.90
C ARG A 260 14.13 -7.44 4.32
N ASN A 261 14.16 -8.41 5.21
CA ASN A 261 14.18 -9.82 4.86
C ASN A 261 12.75 -10.37 4.79
N ALA A 262 12.45 -11.15 3.76
CA ALA A 262 11.16 -11.80 3.60
C ALA A 262 11.37 -13.28 3.26
N THR A 263 10.55 -14.15 3.84
CA THR A 263 10.59 -15.59 3.63
C THR A 263 9.45 -16.03 2.73
N ARG A 264 9.66 -17.08 1.94
CA ARG A 264 8.66 -17.59 1.01
C ARG A 264 7.50 -18.24 1.74
N ILE A 265 6.28 -17.84 1.37
CA ILE A 265 5.03 -18.49 1.72
C ILE A 265 4.23 -18.78 0.44
N GLN A 266 3.10 -19.44 0.55
CA GLN A 266 2.24 -19.67 -0.59
C GLN A 266 1.53 -18.36 -0.99
N PRO A 267 1.61 -17.93 -2.26
CA PRO A 267 0.98 -16.70 -2.71
C PRO A 267 -0.54 -16.80 -2.78
N ASP A 268 -1.21 -15.66 -2.97
CA ASP A 268 -2.63 -15.58 -3.28
C ASP A 268 -2.93 -16.24 -4.63
N ILE A 269 -4.09 -16.90 -4.75
CA ILE A 269 -4.49 -17.58 -5.98
C ILE A 269 -4.62 -16.60 -7.17
N HIS A 270 -5.03 -15.37 -6.93
CA HIS A 270 -5.14 -14.35 -7.98
C HIS A 270 -3.74 -13.93 -8.48
N HIS A 271 -2.76 -13.84 -7.57
CA HIS A 271 -1.37 -13.61 -7.95
C HIS A 271 -0.78 -14.79 -8.74
N GLU A 272 -1.06 -16.04 -8.33
CA GLU A 272 -0.65 -17.24 -9.07
C GLU A 272 -1.19 -17.26 -10.50
N LYS A 273 -2.36 -16.67 -10.71
CA LYS A 273 -2.97 -16.51 -12.05
C LYS A 273 -2.40 -15.32 -12.84
N GLY A 274 -1.58 -14.49 -12.22
CA GLY A 274 -0.91 -13.34 -12.82
C GLY A 274 -1.69 -12.03 -12.72
N MET A 275 -2.62 -11.91 -11.79
CA MET A 275 -3.27 -10.64 -11.46
C MET A 275 -2.35 -9.79 -10.56
N GLU A 276 -2.36 -8.49 -10.78
CA GLU A 276 -1.61 -7.50 -10.02
C GLU A 276 -2.53 -6.73 -9.05
N CYS A 277 -1.95 -6.00 -8.10
CA CYS A 277 -2.72 -5.23 -7.11
C CYS A 277 -3.75 -4.32 -7.77
N ILE A 278 -3.36 -3.63 -8.84
CA ILE A 278 -4.23 -2.70 -9.56
C ILE A 278 -5.34 -3.38 -10.35
N ASP A 279 -5.29 -4.70 -10.59
CA ASP A 279 -6.35 -5.40 -11.30
C ASP A 279 -7.62 -5.52 -10.44
N CYS A 280 -7.46 -5.52 -9.11
CA CYS A 280 -8.53 -5.44 -8.14
C CYS A 280 -8.75 -3.98 -7.67
N HIS A 281 -7.68 -3.33 -7.18
CA HIS A 281 -7.79 -1.96 -6.65
C HIS A 281 -8.09 -0.94 -7.74
N THR A 282 -9.14 -0.17 -7.54
CA THR A 282 -9.57 0.88 -8.47
C THR A 282 -8.71 2.14 -8.33
N SER A 283 -8.82 3.03 -9.27
CA SER A 283 -8.16 4.35 -9.18
C SER A 283 -8.65 5.16 -7.96
N ARG A 284 -9.89 4.90 -7.53
CA ARG A 284 -10.49 5.57 -6.37
C ARG A 284 -9.98 5.02 -5.05
N ASP A 285 -9.74 3.71 -4.97
CA ASP A 285 -9.05 3.12 -3.81
C ASP A 285 -7.64 3.71 -3.64
N LEU A 286 -6.90 3.82 -4.76
CA LEU A 286 -5.48 4.17 -4.75
C LEU A 286 -5.22 5.67 -4.70
N MET A 287 -5.98 6.48 -5.45
CA MET A 287 -5.82 7.93 -5.49
C MET A 287 -6.89 8.68 -4.68
N GLY A 288 -7.88 7.96 -4.13
CA GLY A 288 -9.01 8.56 -3.42
C GLY A 288 -10.15 8.94 -4.36
N ASP A 289 -11.25 9.32 -3.78
CA ASP A 289 -12.46 9.81 -4.44
C ASP A 289 -12.79 11.28 -4.13
N GLY A 290 -11.90 11.93 -3.38
CA GLY A 290 -12.05 13.33 -2.97
C GLY A 290 -12.55 13.50 -1.53
N TYR A 291 -12.89 12.40 -0.85
CA TYR A 291 -13.37 12.41 0.53
C TYR A 291 -12.32 11.84 1.48
N VAL A 292 -12.33 12.31 2.72
CA VAL A 292 -11.52 11.76 3.81
C VAL A 292 -12.28 10.67 4.53
N TYR A 293 -11.57 9.59 4.78
CA TYR A 293 -12.08 8.46 5.55
C TYR A 293 -11.29 8.27 6.83
N GLU A 294 -11.94 7.75 7.85
CA GLU A 294 -11.31 7.40 9.12
C GLU A 294 -10.65 6.02 9.09
N ASN A 295 -11.02 5.19 8.12
CA ASN A 295 -10.51 3.83 7.96
C ASN A 295 -10.60 3.33 6.52
N MET A 296 -9.83 2.26 6.22
CA MET A 296 -9.72 1.72 4.88
C MET A 296 -11.02 1.02 4.39
N TYR A 297 -11.85 0.48 5.28
CA TYR A 297 -13.13 -0.11 4.90
C TYR A 297 -14.07 0.88 4.24
N LEU A 298 -14.04 2.12 4.73
CA LEU A 298 -14.87 3.19 4.18
C LEU A 298 -14.31 3.70 2.85
N GLN A 299 -12.99 3.67 2.65
CA GLN A 299 -12.38 4.12 1.41
C GLN A 299 -12.42 3.06 0.32
N THR A 300 -12.05 1.81 0.65
CA THR A 300 -11.98 0.70 -0.32
C THR A 300 -13.35 0.37 -0.89
N GLU A 301 -13.44 0.22 -2.20
CA GLU A 301 -14.69 -0.05 -2.91
C GLU A 301 -14.77 -1.44 -3.52
N ILE A 302 -13.75 -2.26 -3.34
CA ILE A 302 -13.68 -3.63 -3.85
C ILE A 302 -14.15 -4.65 -2.82
N SER A 303 -14.87 -5.68 -3.26
CA SER A 303 -15.20 -6.86 -2.46
C SER A 303 -15.07 -8.15 -3.28
N CYS A 304 -15.01 -9.28 -2.60
CA CYS A 304 -14.98 -10.59 -3.27
C CYS A 304 -16.27 -10.81 -4.06
N GLU A 305 -17.39 -10.40 -3.47
CA GLU A 305 -18.73 -10.55 -4.03
C GLU A 305 -18.91 -9.78 -5.35
N ASP A 306 -18.17 -8.70 -5.58
CA ASP A 306 -18.29 -7.92 -6.82
C ASP A 306 -18.00 -8.80 -8.05
N CYS A 307 -16.97 -9.64 -7.99
CA CYS A 307 -16.59 -10.50 -9.11
C CYS A 307 -17.17 -11.92 -9.02
N HIS A 308 -17.35 -12.43 -7.78
CA HIS A 308 -17.77 -13.80 -7.55
C HIS A 308 -19.26 -13.94 -7.25
N GLY A 309 -19.96 -12.86 -6.93
CA GLY A 309 -21.30 -12.89 -6.37
C GLY A 309 -21.32 -13.31 -4.90
N SER A 310 -22.48 -13.32 -4.31
CA SER A 310 -22.76 -13.90 -2.99
C SER A 310 -23.44 -15.27 -3.13
N ALA A 311 -23.80 -15.88 -2.00
CA ALA A 311 -24.57 -17.12 -2.00
C ALA A 311 -25.91 -17.01 -2.75
N THR A 312 -26.52 -15.83 -2.78
CA THR A 312 -27.87 -15.59 -3.31
C THR A 312 -27.92 -14.59 -4.47
N GLU A 313 -26.86 -13.79 -4.66
CA GLU A 313 -26.86 -12.71 -5.66
C GLU A 313 -25.66 -12.82 -6.59
N ARG A 314 -25.93 -12.71 -7.86
CA ARG A 314 -24.88 -12.61 -8.89
C ARG A 314 -24.22 -11.22 -8.85
N PRO A 315 -22.99 -11.09 -9.38
CA PRO A 315 -22.37 -9.78 -9.58
C PRO A 315 -23.31 -8.82 -10.29
N GLN A 316 -23.44 -7.60 -9.76
CA GLN A 316 -24.25 -6.56 -10.36
C GLN A 316 -23.50 -5.93 -11.53
N VAL A 317 -24.24 -5.60 -12.59
CA VAL A 317 -23.66 -5.05 -13.83
C VAL A 317 -24.47 -3.89 -14.34
N GLU A 318 -23.78 -2.94 -14.98
CA GLU A 318 -24.38 -1.86 -15.74
C GLU A 318 -23.63 -1.66 -17.06
N GLU A 319 -24.35 -1.26 -18.09
CA GLU A 319 -23.75 -0.90 -19.38
C GLU A 319 -23.09 0.49 -19.32
N ILE A 320 -22.06 0.66 -20.14
CA ILE A 320 -21.50 1.98 -20.43
C ILE A 320 -22.44 2.69 -21.38
N ASP A 321 -23.21 3.65 -20.88
CA ASP A 321 -24.29 4.32 -21.63
C ASP A 321 -23.86 5.69 -22.20
N ARG A 322 -22.75 6.27 -21.73
CA ARG A 322 -22.27 7.61 -22.11
C ARG A 322 -20.83 7.59 -22.61
N GLU A 323 -20.57 8.43 -23.62
CA GLU A 323 -19.22 8.56 -24.22
C GLU A 323 -18.15 9.16 -23.28
N ASN A 324 -18.53 9.83 -22.22
CA ASN A 324 -17.62 10.53 -21.31
C ASN A 324 -17.48 9.88 -19.93
N GLU A 325 -17.93 8.65 -19.74
CA GLU A 325 -17.81 7.95 -18.47
C GLU A 325 -16.36 7.78 -18.03
N GLU A 326 -16.16 7.78 -16.70
CA GLU A 326 -14.83 7.59 -16.09
C GLU A 326 -14.16 6.28 -16.54
N VAL A 327 -14.94 5.23 -16.67
CA VAL A 327 -14.52 3.91 -17.17
C VAL A 327 -13.78 3.99 -18.51
N LEU A 328 -14.30 4.79 -19.46
CA LEU A 328 -13.69 4.95 -20.78
C LEU A 328 -12.35 5.70 -20.70
N ARG A 329 -12.28 6.72 -19.83
CA ARG A 329 -11.04 7.48 -19.59
C ARG A 329 -9.96 6.63 -18.94
N GLU A 330 -10.33 5.83 -17.94
CA GLU A 330 -9.39 4.93 -17.25
C GLU A 330 -8.91 3.81 -18.16
N SER A 331 -9.82 3.14 -18.85
CA SER A 331 -9.48 2.02 -19.75
C SER A 331 -8.74 2.46 -21.02
N ALA A 332 -8.67 3.76 -21.30
CA ALA A 332 -7.87 4.29 -22.42
C ALA A 332 -6.39 3.92 -22.34
N HIS A 333 -5.88 3.61 -21.14
CA HIS A 333 -4.51 3.18 -20.89
C HIS A 333 -4.32 1.66 -20.87
N TYR A 334 -5.40 0.88 -21.02
CA TYR A 334 -5.33 -0.58 -21.00
C TYR A 334 -5.11 -1.14 -22.40
N PRO A 335 -4.53 -2.34 -22.52
CA PRO A 335 -4.36 -3.02 -23.83
C PRO A 335 -5.69 -3.24 -24.56
N ARG A 336 -6.76 -3.61 -23.85
CA ARG A 336 -8.13 -3.62 -24.34
C ARG A 336 -8.88 -2.45 -23.70
N ARG A 337 -9.34 -1.52 -24.49
CA ARG A 337 -10.16 -0.40 -24.06
C ARG A 337 -11.62 -0.82 -23.94
N MET A 338 -12.30 -0.35 -22.92
CA MET A 338 -13.75 -0.49 -22.80
C MET A 338 -14.44 0.43 -23.81
N GLN A 339 -15.63 0.05 -24.21
CA GLN A 339 -16.43 0.74 -25.21
C GLN A 339 -17.85 0.97 -24.69
N GLN A 340 -18.56 1.92 -25.27
CA GLN A 340 -19.97 2.10 -25.03
C GLN A 340 -20.74 0.82 -25.40
N GLY A 341 -21.66 0.39 -24.54
CA GLY A 341 -22.38 -0.87 -24.64
C GLY A 341 -21.71 -2.06 -23.92
N ASP A 342 -20.44 -1.94 -23.47
CA ASP A 342 -19.85 -2.97 -22.62
C ASP A 342 -20.58 -3.02 -21.27
N SER A 343 -20.90 -4.23 -20.80
CA SER A 343 -21.53 -4.47 -19.49
C SER A 343 -20.45 -4.61 -18.43
N MET A 344 -20.34 -3.62 -17.56
CA MET A 344 -19.32 -3.53 -16.51
C MET A 344 -19.88 -3.99 -15.18
N VAL A 345 -19.08 -4.75 -14.43
CA VAL A 345 -19.38 -5.12 -13.04
C VAL A 345 -19.30 -3.90 -12.14
N LEU A 346 -20.20 -3.82 -11.16
CA LEU A 346 -20.21 -2.75 -10.16
C LEU A 346 -19.36 -3.10 -8.95
N THR A 347 -18.67 -2.11 -8.41
CA THR A 347 -17.98 -2.19 -7.11
C THR A 347 -18.99 -2.22 -5.96
N ALA A 348 -18.57 -2.58 -4.76
CA ALA A 348 -19.38 -2.50 -3.54
C ALA A 348 -19.99 -1.11 -3.26
N LYS A 349 -19.48 -0.06 -3.90
CA LYS A 349 -20.04 1.31 -3.85
C LYS A 349 -20.91 1.67 -5.06
N GLY A 350 -21.29 0.69 -5.88
CA GLY A 350 -22.16 0.86 -7.03
C GLY A 350 -21.54 1.61 -8.20
N ARG A 351 -20.22 1.60 -8.33
CA ARG A 351 -19.49 2.20 -9.46
C ARG A 351 -19.00 1.14 -10.42
N LYS A 352 -19.01 1.45 -11.72
CA LYS A 352 -18.49 0.51 -12.72
C LYS A 352 -16.97 0.32 -12.55
N TYR A 353 -16.52 -0.93 -12.48
CA TYR A 353 -15.10 -1.24 -12.65
C TYR A 353 -14.64 -0.83 -14.05
N SER A 354 -13.40 -0.40 -14.18
CA SER A 354 -12.85 -0.05 -15.49
C SER A 354 -12.23 -1.24 -16.24
N ASN A 355 -12.18 -2.42 -15.59
CA ASN A 355 -11.53 -3.62 -16.13
C ASN A 355 -12.26 -4.93 -15.79
N VAL A 356 -13.44 -4.88 -15.21
CA VAL A 356 -14.24 -6.08 -14.90
C VAL A 356 -15.55 -6.00 -15.67
N LEU A 357 -15.77 -6.96 -16.55
CA LEU A 357 -16.87 -6.95 -17.49
C LEU A 357 -17.62 -8.28 -17.48
N GLN A 358 -18.88 -8.25 -17.89
CA GLN A 358 -19.69 -9.43 -18.13
C GLN A 358 -19.89 -9.63 -19.63
N GLU A 359 -19.46 -10.79 -20.12
CA GLU A 359 -19.70 -11.22 -21.50
C GLU A 359 -20.28 -12.65 -21.49
N GLN A 360 -21.34 -12.88 -22.24
CA GLN A 360 -21.98 -14.20 -22.38
C GLN A 360 -22.33 -14.88 -21.04
N GLY A 361 -22.75 -14.07 -20.05
CA GLY A 361 -23.11 -14.55 -18.72
C GLY A 361 -21.93 -14.89 -17.81
N LYS A 362 -20.71 -14.68 -18.25
CA LYS A 362 -19.47 -14.88 -17.49
C LYS A 362 -18.88 -13.54 -17.09
N VAL A 363 -18.23 -13.50 -15.93
CA VAL A 363 -17.49 -12.35 -15.42
C VAL A 363 -16.01 -12.51 -15.76
N TRP A 364 -15.44 -11.46 -16.33
CA TRP A 364 -14.05 -11.42 -16.76
C TRP A 364 -13.32 -10.25 -16.11
N VAL A 365 -12.19 -10.52 -15.49
CA VAL A 365 -11.26 -9.50 -15.00
C VAL A 365 -10.14 -9.36 -16.01
N GLN A 366 -10.00 -8.18 -16.59
CA GLN A 366 -8.89 -7.85 -17.46
C GLN A 366 -7.73 -7.33 -16.63
N SER A 367 -6.54 -7.92 -16.78
CA SER A 367 -5.31 -7.32 -16.26
C SER A 367 -5.03 -5.99 -16.95
N LYS A 368 -4.98 -4.92 -16.18
CA LYS A 368 -4.84 -3.53 -16.68
C LYS A 368 -3.54 -3.30 -17.45
N ARG A 369 -2.45 -4.00 -17.07
CA ARG A 369 -1.13 -3.81 -17.71
C ARG A 369 -0.87 -4.68 -18.92
N ASN A 370 -1.34 -5.91 -18.94
CA ASN A 370 -1.02 -6.88 -20.00
C ASN A 370 -2.23 -7.32 -20.82
N GLY A 371 -3.46 -6.95 -20.42
CA GLY A 371 -4.70 -7.25 -21.13
C GLY A 371 -5.19 -8.70 -21.00
N LYS A 372 -4.51 -9.54 -20.22
CA LYS A 372 -4.92 -10.93 -20.01
C LYS A 372 -6.29 -10.97 -19.33
N LEU A 373 -7.18 -11.79 -19.87
CA LEU A 373 -8.51 -12.03 -19.31
C LEU A 373 -8.47 -13.20 -18.32
N HIS A 374 -9.06 -12.99 -17.15
CA HIS A 374 -9.22 -13.99 -16.11
C HIS A 374 -10.71 -14.21 -15.87
N GLU A 375 -11.20 -15.41 -16.10
CA GLU A 375 -12.59 -15.77 -15.79
C GLU A 375 -12.77 -15.85 -14.28
N SER A 376 -13.71 -15.08 -13.75
CA SER A 376 -14.13 -15.17 -12.36
C SER A 376 -15.18 -16.26 -12.20
N LYS A 377 -14.97 -17.18 -11.25
CA LYS A 377 -15.95 -18.20 -10.92
C LYS A 377 -17.08 -17.58 -10.10
N VAL A 378 -18.27 -17.45 -10.69
CA VAL A 378 -19.47 -17.05 -9.96
C VAL A 378 -19.94 -18.19 -9.05
N ILE A 379 -20.20 -17.87 -7.78
CA ILE A 379 -20.52 -18.84 -6.72
C ILE A 379 -22.00 -18.90 -6.33
N THR A 380 -22.82 -18.00 -6.88
CA THR A 380 -24.25 -17.91 -6.57
C THR A 380 -24.97 -19.24 -6.78
N ASP A 381 -25.82 -19.61 -5.84
CA ASP A 381 -26.58 -20.87 -5.83
C ASP A 381 -25.72 -22.14 -5.80
N THR A 382 -24.44 -22.04 -5.45
CA THR A 382 -23.61 -23.23 -5.28
C THR A 382 -23.77 -23.81 -3.88
N PRO A 383 -23.90 -25.15 -3.73
CA PRO A 383 -24.17 -25.79 -2.44
C PRO A 383 -23.13 -25.46 -1.36
N GLU A 384 -21.88 -25.27 -1.76
CA GLU A 384 -20.77 -24.97 -0.85
C GLU A 384 -20.88 -23.58 -0.23
N HIS A 385 -21.66 -22.66 -0.80
CA HIS A 385 -21.82 -21.29 -0.34
C HIS A 385 -23.20 -21.00 0.24
N THR A 386 -24.13 -21.95 0.18
CA THR A 386 -25.50 -21.83 0.74
C THR A 386 -25.67 -22.58 2.06
N ILE A 387 -24.58 -22.73 2.84
CA ILE A 387 -24.58 -23.47 4.12
C ILE A 387 -25.29 -22.62 5.18
N VAL A 388 -26.38 -23.15 5.74
CA VAL A 388 -27.16 -22.49 6.79
C VAL A 388 -26.26 -22.17 8.01
N GLY A 389 -26.39 -20.95 8.52
CA GLY A 389 -25.59 -20.46 9.67
C GLY A 389 -24.25 -19.80 9.28
N HIS A 390 -23.93 -19.77 7.98
CA HIS A 390 -22.69 -19.14 7.48
C HIS A 390 -22.94 -17.82 6.73
N GLU A 391 -24.15 -17.30 6.77
CA GLU A 391 -24.55 -16.09 6.04
C GLU A 391 -23.77 -14.84 6.47
N ARG A 392 -23.21 -14.90 7.70
CA ARG A 392 -22.40 -13.83 8.27
C ARG A 392 -20.90 -14.04 8.11
N MET A 393 -20.46 -15.01 7.32
CA MET A 393 -19.02 -15.24 7.10
C MET A 393 -18.50 -14.30 6.02
N GLU A 394 -17.32 -13.72 6.27
CA GLU A 394 -16.55 -13.13 5.18
C GLU A 394 -15.89 -14.22 4.35
N CYS A 395 -15.80 -14.04 3.04
CA CYS A 395 -15.22 -15.04 2.15
C CYS A 395 -13.81 -15.47 2.59
N TYR A 396 -12.99 -14.51 2.98
CA TYR A 396 -11.62 -14.77 3.45
C TYR A 396 -11.54 -15.42 4.83
N ALA A 397 -12.64 -15.49 5.61
CA ALA A 397 -12.66 -16.29 6.83
C ALA A 397 -12.51 -17.79 6.55
N CYS A 398 -13.02 -18.24 5.38
CA CYS A 398 -12.89 -19.62 4.93
C CYS A 398 -11.75 -19.80 3.91
N HIS A 399 -11.45 -18.80 3.10
CA HIS A 399 -10.53 -18.92 1.97
C HIS A 399 -9.11 -18.42 2.24
N SER A 400 -8.80 -17.83 3.40
CA SER A 400 -7.42 -17.47 3.74
C SER A 400 -6.55 -18.70 3.99
N ARG A 401 -5.36 -18.73 3.41
CA ARG A 401 -4.36 -19.80 3.66
C ARG A 401 -3.69 -19.65 5.01
N SER A 402 -3.48 -18.42 5.44
CA SER A 402 -2.90 -18.05 6.73
C SER A 402 -3.20 -16.60 7.04
N VAL A 403 -3.06 -16.21 8.31
CA VAL A 403 -3.30 -14.84 8.76
C VAL A 403 -2.10 -14.35 9.54
N ALA A 404 -1.74 -13.08 9.35
CA ALA A 404 -0.66 -12.48 10.10
C ALA A 404 -0.99 -12.49 11.59
N GLN A 405 -0.11 -13.10 12.36
CA GLN A 405 -0.19 -13.17 13.82
C GLN A 405 1.08 -12.60 14.40
N CYS A 406 1.01 -11.36 14.83
CA CYS A 406 2.09 -10.61 15.42
C CYS A 406 1.86 -10.63 16.93
N TYR A 407 2.60 -11.46 17.65
CA TYR A 407 2.49 -11.56 19.11
C TYR A 407 3.66 -10.84 19.79
N GLY A 408 3.35 -10.16 20.90
CA GLY A 408 4.35 -9.68 21.83
C GLY A 408 5.21 -8.53 21.32
N CYS A 409 4.63 -7.59 20.57
CA CYS A 409 5.34 -6.35 20.27
C CYS A 409 5.57 -5.57 21.56
N HIS A 410 6.79 -5.64 22.08
CA HIS A 410 7.26 -4.76 23.13
C HIS A 410 7.84 -3.51 22.48
N THR A 411 7.26 -2.36 22.81
CA THR A 411 7.69 -1.06 22.33
C THR A 411 8.32 -0.30 23.49
N GLU A 412 9.56 0.10 23.34
CA GLU A 412 10.25 0.97 24.30
C GLU A 412 10.40 2.36 23.69
N TYR A 413 10.06 3.39 24.46
CA TYR A 413 10.31 4.79 24.14
C TYR A 413 11.27 5.40 25.14
N ASP A 414 12.50 5.69 24.69
CA ASP A 414 13.53 6.29 25.54
C ASP A 414 13.73 7.77 25.17
N GLN A 415 13.33 8.67 26.06
CA GLN A 415 13.43 10.12 25.86
C GLN A 415 14.87 10.65 25.86
N ARG A 416 15.84 9.88 26.35
CA ARG A 416 17.27 10.24 26.36
C ARG A 416 17.92 10.10 25.00
N GLU A 417 17.37 9.26 24.15
CA GLU A 417 17.86 9.01 22.81
C GLU A 417 17.21 9.93 21.75
N LEU A 418 17.89 10.12 20.63
CA LEU A 418 17.36 10.89 19.51
C LEU A 418 16.76 9.94 18.46
N GLY A 419 15.46 10.10 18.17
CA GLY A 419 14.76 9.41 17.10
C GLY A 419 14.57 10.29 15.85
N GLU A 420 14.59 9.70 14.67
CA GLU A 420 14.25 10.39 13.42
C GLU A 420 12.76 10.72 13.43
N ASP A 421 12.40 11.99 13.33
CA ASP A 421 11.02 12.44 13.11
C ASP A 421 10.83 12.65 11.60
N PHE A 422 10.14 11.71 10.94
CA PHE A 422 10.00 11.72 9.48
C PHE A 422 9.12 12.87 8.98
N ILE A 423 8.23 13.38 9.81
CA ILE A 423 7.36 14.52 9.45
C ILE A 423 8.13 15.85 9.60
N LYS A 424 8.89 16.01 10.66
CA LYS A 424 9.72 17.20 10.88
C LYS A 424 10.98 17.18 10.01
N GLY A 425 11.46 16.00 9.61
CA GLY A 425 12.62 15.81 8.77
C GLY A 425 13.97 15.95 9.47
N TYR A 426 13.99 15.89 10.79
CA TYR A 426 15.19 15.90 11.63
C TYR A 426 15.00 15.09 12.91
N LYS A 427 16.10 14.73 13.56
CA LYS A 427 16.06 13.99 14.82
C LYS A 427 15.55 14.84 15.97
N THR A 428 14.65 14.28 16.76
CA THR A 428 14.08 14.87 17.97
C THR A 428 14.31 13.97 19.18
N PRO A 429 14.27 14.48 20.42
CA PRO A 429 14.34 13.64 21.61
C PRO A 429 13.27 12.55 21.62
N GLY A 430 13.63 11.39 22.12
CA GLY A 430 12.79 10.20 22.18
C GLY A 430 12.98 9.29 20.95
N ARG A 431 13.36 8.03 21.22
CA ARG A 431 13.51 6.99 20.23
C ARG A 431 12.65 5.79 20.59
N PHE A 432 11.97 5.25 19.59
CA PHE A 432 11.25 3.99 19.70
C PHE A 432 12.15 2.83 19.31
N THR A 433 12.09 1.77 20.10
CA THR A 433 12.66 0.46 19.78
C THR A 433 11.55 -0.56 19.91
N GLU A 434 11.40 -1.42 18.90
CA GLU A 434 10.37 -2.44 18.86
C GLU A 434 11.01 -3.82 18.77
N THR A 435 10.50 -4.77 19.57
CA THR A 435 10.78 -6.19 19.38
C THR A 435 9.71 -6.75 18.46
N GLU A 436 10.12 -7.24 17.31
CA GLU A 436 9.23 -7.66 16.24
C GLU A 436 9.32 -9.18 16.04
N ASP A 437 8.18 -9.88 16.00
CA ASP A 437 8.07 -11.27 15.56
C ASP A 437 6.86 -11.42 14.65
N TYR A 438 7.11 -11.48 13.35
CA TYR A 438 6.07 -11.54 12.33
C TYR A 438 5.86 -12.97 11.85
N ARG A 439 4.66 -13.49 12.06
CA ARG A 439 4.28 -14.86 11.67
C ARG A 439 3.00 -14.84 10.85
N MET A 440 2.99 -15.64 9.80
CA MET A 440 1.76 -16.04 9.12
C MET A 440 1.38 -17.41 9.64
N LEU A 441 0.27 -17.51 10.35
CA LEU A 441 -0.15 -18.74 11.02
C LEU A 441 -1.43 -19.31 10.42
N TYR A 442 -1.52 -20.62 10.49
CA TYR A 442 -2.69 -21.43 10.27
C TYR A 442 -2.67 -22.56 11.32
N PRO A 443 -3.76 -22.82 12.04
CA PRO A 443 -5.03 -22.10 12.04
C PRO A 443 -4.91 -20.68 12.62
N PHE A 444 -5.93 -19.85 12.42
CA PHE A 444 -5.96 -18.45 12.82
C PHE A 444 -7.27 -18.10 13.54
N PRO A 445 -7.29 -17.07 14.41
CA PRO A 445 -8.51 -16.65 15.10
C PRO A 445 -9.50 -15.95 14.16
N LEU A 446 -10.78 -16.17 14.42
CA LEU A 446 -11.90 -15.49 13.79
C LEU A 446 -12.62 -14.64 14.85
N ALA A 447 -13.15 -13.49 14.40
CA ALA A 447 -13.98 -12.63 15.24
C ALA A 447 -14.93 -11.78 14.38
N LEU A 448 -15.79 -10.97 15.01
CA LEU A 448 -16.72 -10.11 14.29
C LEU A 448 -16.01 -8.83 13.83
N ASN A 449 -16.20 -8.46 12.57
CA ASN A 449 -15.76 -7.16 12.05
C ASN A 449 -16.84 -6.08 12.26
N GLN A 450 -16.57 -4.85 11.80
CA GLN A 450 -17.47 -3.70 11.91
C GLN A 450 -18.84 -3.92 11.26
N ARG A 451 -18.91 -4.76 10.23
CA ARG A 451 -20.17 -5.12 9.55
C ARG A 451 -20.94 -6.21 10.29
N GLY A 452 -20.43 -6.68 11.44
CA GLY A 452 -20.99 -7.80 12.19
C GLY A 452 -20.81 -9.14 11.50
N LYS A 453 -19.91 -9.25 10.50
CA LYS A 453 -19.56 -10.51 9.85
C LYS A 453 -18.37 -11.17 10.55
N VAL A 454 -18.33 -12.50 10.53
CA VAL A 454 -17.20 -13.29 11.02
C VAL A 454 -16.03 -13.17 10.06
N SER A 455 -14.91 -12.75 10.57
CA SER A 455 -13.74 -12.32 9.81
C SER A 455 -12.46 -12.87 10.43
N THR A 456 -11.43 -13.03 9.63
CA THR A 456 -10.08 -13.21 10.13
C THR A 456 -9.62 -11.98 10.90
N VAL A 457 -8.84 -12.16 11.94
CA VAL A 457 -8.31 -11.07 12.76
C VAL A 457 -6.82 -11.24 13.02
N THR A 458 -6.13 -10.12 13.15
CA THR A 458 -4.71 -10.04 13.49
C THR A 458 -4.53 -9.25 14.79
N PRO A 459 -3.60 -9.61 15.66
CA PRO A 459 -3.27 -8.80 16.83
C PRO A 459 -2.86 -7.38 16.43
N GLY A 460 -3.27 -6.40 17.22
CA GLY A 460 -2.85 -5.01 17.07
C GLY A 460 -1.35 -4.85 17.35
N CYS A 461 -0.75 -3.80 16.79
CA CYS A 461 0.63 -3.42 17.06
C CYS A 461 0.78 -2.75 18.43
N GLN A 462 2.02 -2.72 18.96
CA GLN A 462 2.45 -1.96 20.14
C GLN A 462 1.59 -2.24 21.39
N THR A 463 1.37 -3.50 21.67
CA THR A 463 0.52 -3.93 22.79
C THR A 463 1.17 -3.62 24.14
N PHE A 464 2.50 -3.79 24.25
CA PHE A 464 3.27 -3.52 25.48
C PHE A 464 4.14 -2.30 25.30
N VAL A 465 4.04 -1.34 26.20
CA VAL A 465 4.76 -0.07 26.13
C VAL A 465 5.57 0.19 27.38
N THR A 466 6.87 0.39 27.20
CA THR A 466 7.79 0.91 28.24
C THR A 466 8.19 2.32 27.87
N VAL A 467 8.07 3.25 28.80
CA VAL A 467 8.46 4.65 28.62
C VAL A 467 9.54 5.01 29.64
N ILE A 468 10.69 5.41 29.13
CA ILE A 468 11.83 5.90 29.92
C ILE A 468 11.89 7.42 29.76
N ASP A 469 11.79 8.15 30.87
CA ASP A 469 11.83 9.62 30.87
C ASP A 469 13.27 10.17 30.63
N SER A 470 13.37 11.46 30.46
CA SER A 470 14.65 12.15 30.27
C SER A 470 15.67 11.97 31.44
N ARG A 471 15.20 11.50 32.59
CA ARG A 471 16.03 11.20 33.77
C ARG A 471 16.38 9.71 33.87
N GLY A 472 15.97 8.89 32.92
CA GLY A 472 16.21 7.46 32.89
C GLY A 472 15.29 6.63 33.79
N ARG A 473 14.18 7.18 34.26
CA ARG A 473 13.20 6.46 35.09
C ARG A 473 12.16 5.85 34.18
N LYS A 474 11.79 4.59 34.41
CA LYS A 474 10.65 3.94 33.77
C LYS A 474 9.36 4.52 34.34
N VAL A 475 8.67 5.36 33.58
CA VAL A 475 7.39 5.97 33.96
C VAL A 475 6.19 5.15 33.51
N ARG A 476 6.39 4.29 32.52
CA ARG A 476 5.53 3.15 32.17
C ARG A 476 6.45 1.95 31.99
N ASP A 477 6.08 0.79 32.50
CA ASP A 477 6.86 -0.44 32.38
C ASP A 477 5.95 -1.57 31.90
N GLU A 478 6.16 -2.04 30.68
CA GLU A 478 5.34 -3.02 29.99
C GLU A 478 3.82 -2.77 30.13
N TYR A 479 3.45 -1.49 30.06
CA TYR A 479 2.06 -1.08 30.20
C TYR A 479 1.21 -1.65 29.07
N VAL A 480 0.13 -2.30 29.43
CA VAL A 480 -0.89 -2.80 28.50
C VAL A 480 -2.16 -2.00 28.74
N THR A 481 -2.81 -1.59 27.66
CA THR A 481 -4.09 -0.91 27.74
C THR A 481 -5.10 -1.76 28.51
N LEU A 482 -5.87 -1.14 29.39
CA LEU A 482 -6.92 -1.81 30.13
C LEU A 482 -8.29 -1.55 29.48
N PHE A 483 -9.12 -2.58 29.42
CA PHE A 483 -10.52 -2.45 29.10
C PHE A 483 -11.36 -3.03 30.25
N LYS A 484 -12.26 -2.22 30.79
CA LYS A 484 -13.04 -2.58 31.98
C LYS A 484 -12.16 -3.11 33.15
N GLY A 485 -10.97 -2.54 33.33
CA GLY A 485 -10.02 -2.90 34.39
C GLY A 485 -9.21 -4.18 34.15
N ARG A 486 -9.29 -4.81 32.98
CA ARG A 486 -8.54 -6.02 32.61
C ARG A 486 -7.54 -5.70 31.51
N GLN A 487 -6.40 -6.37 31.51
CA GLN A 487 -5.44 -6.32 30.40
C GLN A 487 -6.11 -6.82 29.13
N GLN A 488 -5.91 -6.11 28.03
CA GLN A 488 -6.55 -6.44 26.76
C GLN A 488 -5.53 -6.53 25.63
N LEU A 489 -5.68 -7.56 24.79
CA LEU A 489 -5.09 -7.59 23.47
C LEU A 489 -6.12 -7.07 22.46
N ARG A 490 -5.73 -6.12 21.65
CA ARG A 490 -6.56 -5.61 20.57
C ARG A 490 -6.32 -6.43 19.31
N PHE A 491 -7.40 -6.73 18.61
CA PHE A 491 -7.37 -7.39 17.31
C PHE A 491 -8.03 -6.48 16.27
N ALA A 492 -7.48 -6.48 15.08
CA ALA A 492 -8.07 -5.81 13.93
C ALA A 492 -8.51 -6.84 12.90
N PRO A 493 -9.62 -6.63 12.20
CA PRO A 493 -9.96 -7.43 11.03
C PRO A 493 -8.82 -7.43 10.05
N PHE A 494 -8.54 -8.58 9.47
CA PHE A 494 -7.44 -8.78 8.54
C PHE A 494 -7.98 -9.24 7.19
N PHE A 495 -7.70 -8.47 6.16
CA PHE A 495 -8.03 -8.85 4.80
C PHE A 495 -6.90 -9.70 4.24
N GLY A 496 -7.19 -10.98 4.06
CA GLY A 496 -6.17 -12.00 3.91
C GLY A 496 -5.46 -12.01 2.58
N HIS A 497 -5.06 -11.10 1.88
CA HIS A 497 -4.32 -11.10 0.59
C HIS A 497 -3.44 -12.35 0.33
N ASN A 498 -3.94 -13.52 0.70
CA ASN A 498 -3.35 -14.84 0.47
C ASN A 498 -4.44 -15.92 0.32
N THR A 499 -5.48 -15.59 -0.42
CA THR A 499 -6.63 -16.44 -0.69
C THR A 499 -6.21 -17.76 -1.35
N GLY A 500 -6.75 -18.87 -0.83
CA GLY A 500 -6.59 -20.20 -1.39
C GLY A 500 -7.74 -20.59 -2.32
N PRO A 501 -7.52 -21.56 -3.22
CA PRO A 501 -8.57 -22.06 -4.09
C PRO A 501 -9.60 -22.94 -3.38
N LYS A 502 -9.29 -23.38 -2.17
CA LYS A 502 -10.14 -24.23 -1.34
C LYS A 502 -10.45 -23.53 -0.02
N ALA A 503 -11.67 -23.68 0.44
CA ALA A 503 -12.08 -23.28 1.77
C ALA A 503 -11.55 -24.23 2.85
N ILE A 504 -11.50 -23.76 4.10
CA ILE A 504 -11.25 -24.57 5.28
C ILE A 504 -12.36 -25.61 5.41
N GLY A 505 -12.00 -26.86 5.72
CA GLY A 505 -12.97 -27.94 5.91
C GLY A 505 -13.85 -27.76 7.13
N CYS A 506 -15.10 -28.22 7.08
CA CYS A 506 -16.06 -28.09 8.18
C CYS A 506 -15.51 -28.63 9.51
N ALA A 507 -15.02 -29.87 9.52
CA ALA A 507 -14.44 -30.48 10.71
C ALA A 507 -13.18 -29.75 11.20
N GLU A 508 -12.38 -29.27 10.29
CA GLU A 508 -11.15 -28.53 10.59
C GLU A 508 -11.46 -27.19 11.30
N CYS A 509 -12.46 -26.47 10.83
CA CYS A 509 -12.88 -25.22 11.47
C CYS A 509 -13.62 -25.47 12.79
N HIS A 510 -14.66 -26.32 12.78
CA HIS A 510 -15.54 -26.51 13.94
C HIS A 510 -14.91 -27.32 15.09
N ALA A 511 -13.92 -28.17 14.82
CA ALA A 511 -13.23 -28.95 15.85
C ALA A 511 -11.92 -28.29 16.35
N ASN A 512 -11.50 -27.16 15.78
CA ASN A 512 -10.23 -26.54 16.14
C ASN A 512 -10.44 -25.26 16.96
N PRO A 513 -10.06 -25.26 18.25
CA PRO A 513 -10.26 -24.11 19.14
C PRO A 513 -9.47 -22.85 18.72
N ALA A 514 -8.46 -22.98 17.88
CA ALA A 514 -7.68 -21.84 17.40
C ALA A 514 -8.54 -20.85 16.59
N PHE A 515 -9.51 -21.33 15.79
CA PHE A 515 -10.43 -20.47 15.07
C PHE A 515 -11.37 -19.70 16.02
N LEU A 516 -11.57 -20.20 17.23
CA LEU A 516 -12.33 -19.52 18.29
C LEU A 516 -11.44 -18.59 19.13
N GLY A 517 -10.15 -18.47 18.80
CA GLY A 517 -9.21 -17.63 19.51
C GLY A 517 -8.56 -18.25 20.75
N PHE A 518 -8.76 -19.54 21.01
CA PHE A 518 -8.19 -20.22 22.17
C PHE A 518 -6.74 -20.72 21.99
N GLY A 519 -6.07 -20.32 20.90
CA GLY A 519 -4.68 -20.70 20.60
C GLY A 519 -4.55 -22.07 19.94
N GLN A 520 -3.32 -22.43 19.57
CA GLN A 520 -3.00 -23.69 18.87
C GLN A 520 -2.85 -24.89 19.79
N HIS A 521 -2.52 -24.66 21.05
CA HIS A 521 -2.40 -25.70 22.04
C HIS A 521 -3.59 -25.61 22.98
N VAL A 522 -4.39 -26.65 23.03
CA VAL A 522 -5.27 -26.88 24.17
C VAL A 522 -4.31 -27.00 25.34
N VAL A 523 -4.31 -26.01 26.21
CA VAL A 523 -3.48 -26.03 27.39
C VAL A 523 -3.98 -27.21 28.22
N GLU A 524 -3.12 -28.19 28.46
CA GLU A 524 -3.40 -29.29 29.39
C GLU A 524 -3.63 -28.78 30.82
N ASP A 525 -3.40 -27.49 31.06
CA ASP A 525 -3.65 -26.82 32.31
C ASP A 525 -5.07 -26.27 32.33
N SER A 526 -5.96 -26.98 33.02
CA SER A 526 -7.37 -26.62 33.26
C SER A 526 -7.60 -25.30 34.02
N SER A 527 -6.55 -24.55 34.34
CA SER A 527 -6.60 -23.28 35.06
C SER A 527 -6.79 -22.04 34.18
N ILE A 528 -6.77 -22.19 32.84
CA ILE A 528 -6.96 -21.08 31.91
C ILE A 528 -8.28 -21.27 31.16
N GLU A 529 -9.35 -20.72 31.67
CA GLU A 529 -10.53 -20.44 30.86
C GLU A 529 -10.34 -19.14 30.09
N ALA A 530 -10.10 -19.26 28.78
CA ALA A 530 -10.19 -18.12 27.88
C ALA A 530 -11.65 -17.91 27.50
N THR A 531 -12.30 -16.92 28.09
CA THR A 531 -13.63 -16.50 27.66
C THR A 531 -13.49 -15.50 26.53
N LEU A 532 -13.90 -15.90 25.33
CA LEU A 532 -14.03 -15.01 24.18
C LEU A 532 -15.27 -14.14 24.41
N ILE A 533 -15.10 -12.97 24.99
CA ILE A 533 -16.17 -11.99 25.10
C ILE A 533 -16.01 -11.05 23.90
N CYS A 534 -16.71 -11.36 22.83
CA CYS A 534 -16.96 -10.38 21.76
C CYS A 534 -18.05 -9.41 22.25
N GLU A 535 -17.71 -8.52 23.15
CA GLU A 535 -18.59 -7.40 23.43
C GLU A 535 -18.48 -6.40 22.27
N LYS A 536 -19.60 -6.17 21.60
CA LYS A 536 -19.78 -5.00 20.75
C LYS A 536 -19.64 -3.81 21.69
N SER A 537 -18.56 -3.05 21.59
CA SER A 537 -18.45 -1.77 22.25
C SER A 537 -19.65 -0.94 21.79
N GLU A 538 -20.45 -0.40 22.70
CA GLU A 538 -21.55 0.51 22.35
C GLU A 538 -21.00 1.80 21.73
N ASP A 539 -19.77 2.15 22.04
CA ASP A 539 -18.99 3.15 21.35
C ASP A 539 -18.52 2.58 20.02
N LYS A 540 -18.77 3.30 18.94
CA LYS A 540 -18.39 2.92 17.56
C LYS A 540 -16.99 2.29 17.58
N PRO A 541 -16.82 1.04 17.10
CA PRO A 541 -15.53 0.39 17.12
C PRO A 541 -14.56 1.22 16.29
N LEU A 542 -13.47 1.61 16.90
CA LEU A 542 -12.36 2.25 16.23
C LEU A 542 -11.81 1.30 15.19
N ASP A 543 -12.01 1.65 13.92
CA ASP A 543 -11.34 1.04 12.78
C ASP A 543 -11.40 -0.50 12.74
N GLY A 544 -12.50 -1.08 13.24
CA GLY A 544 -12.70 -2.52 13.27
C GLY A 544 -11.88 -3.27 14.30
N TYR A 545 -11.32 -2.60 15.29
CA TYR A 545 -10.70 -3.30 16.40
C TYR A 545 -11.74 -4.07 17.23
N LEU A 546 -11.46 -5.34 17.43
CA LEU A 546 -12.17 -6.20 18.36
C LEU A 546 -11.34 -6.34 19.62
N THR A 547 -12.00 -6.28 20.75
CA THR A 547 -11.38 -6.51 22.04
C THR A 547 -11.54 -7.97 22.42
N MET A 548 -10.43 -8.70 22.53
CA MET A 548 -10.42 -10.02 23.18
C MET A 548 -9.95 -9.86 24.61
N GLN A 549 -10.73 -10.37 25.54
CA GLN A 549 -10.35 -10.38 26.95
C GLN A 549 -9.82 -11.76 27.31
N TYR A 550 -8.62 -11.80 27.87
CA TYR A 550 -8.14 -12.98 28.57
C TYR A 550 -8.40 -12.79 30.07
N GLY A 551 -9.24 -13.64 30.64
CA GLY A 551 -9.48 -13.69 32.08
C GLY A 551 -8.78 -14.90 32.69
N ARG A 552 -8.03 -14.70 33.78
CA ARG A 552 -7.87 -15.79 34.77
C ARG A 552 -9.18 -15.88 35.54
N VAL A 553 -9.75 -17.06 35.62
CA VAL A 553 -10.81 -17.38 36.59
C VAL A 553 -10.19 -17.55 37.96
#